data_97daea74dd5e2bbc07eec4ea17a869d6
#
_entry.id   97daea74dd5e2bbc07eec4ea17a869d6
#
_cell.length_a   1.000
_cell.length_b   1.000
_cell.length_c   1.000
_cell.angle_alpha   90.00
_cell.angle_beta   90.00
_cell.angle_gamma   90.00
#
_symmetry.space_group_name_H-M   'P 1'
#
loop_
_entity.id
_entity.type
_entity.pdbx_description
1 polymer ?
#
loop_
_entity_poly.entity_id
_entity_poly.type
_entity_poly.pdbx_seq_one_letter_code
_entity_poly.pdbx_strand_id
1 'polypeptide(L)'
;MNDSELKACLESIVDPELGRPLGELGMLRQATNIDGTPRVLIELPTPAYPRQDRFQGLVDDAIRSQFGNTPAAQLDITWNVKGNESGGKIGLRVKNVIAVGSGKGGVGKSTTAAMLAYGLHSFGAKVGLLDADVYGPSIPHLCGAGGEPGVTEHRGADGNVMQRLQPIEKDGLKLLSVGFLVKADQAVVWRGPMLHKLLTQFMQQTDWGELDYLIVDMPPGTGDVALTLSQLLSLAGAVVVCTPQKVALLDAVKAISMFDQVKIPVIGIVENMTGDIFGRGGAREHAEKTNLPFLGEIPIDKSIRELGDAGRIADVLSDACPVRDDLLTVCQNIAMQVAKEQLESPELPTLEIL
;
A
#
# COMPACT_ATOMS: atom_id res chain seq x y z
N MET A 1 6.40 28.70 29.79
CA MET A 1 5.89 28.01 28.58
C MET A 1 4.45 27.65 28.84
N ASN A 2 3.52 28.26 28.12
CA ASN A 2 2.10 27.87 28.11
C ASN A 2 1.82 26.97 26.94
N ASP A 3 0.62 26.34 26.94
CA ASP A 3 0.25 25.36 25.89
C ASP A 3 0.16 25.99 24.48
N SER A 4 -0.26 27.25 24.39
CA SER A 4 -0.36 27.95 23.09
C SER A 4 1.01 28.26 22.49
N GLU A 5 1.98 28.70 23.35
CA GLU A 5 3.37 28.93 22.91
C GLU A 5 4.05 27.62 22.51
N LEU A 6 3.84 26.53 23.29
CA LEU A 6 4.36 25.21 22.98
C LEU A 6 3.81 24.70 21.66
N LYS A 7 2.50 24.82 21.46
CA LYS A 7 1.84 24.40 20.22
C LYS A 7 2.40 25.14 19.00
N ALA A 8 2.49 26.48 19.07
CA ALA A 8 3.03 27.29 17.98
C ALA A 8 4.48 26.94 17.64
N CYS A 9 5.30 26.66 18.66
CA CYS A 9 6.68 26.19 18.50
C CYS A 9 6.72 24.87 17.71
N LEU A 10 5.93 23.88 18.13
CA LEU A 10 5.95 22.54 17.55
C LEU A 10 5.27 22.50 16.15
N GLU A 11 4.27 23.34 15.90
CA GLU A 11 3.65 23.47 14.58
C GLU A 11 4.64 23.95 13.50
N SER A 12 5.70 24.67 13.90
CA SER A 12 6.73 25.16 12.97
C SER A 12 7.79 24.12 12.60
N ILE A 13 7.84 22.98 13.28
CA ILE A 13 8.78 21.89 12.96
C ILE A 13 8.50 21.39 11.55
N VAL A 14 9.53 21.37 10.72
CA VAL A 14 9.44 20.85 9.34
C VAL A 14 9.58 19.33 9.38
N ASP A 15 8.58 18.66 8.83
CA ASP A 15 8.58 17.21 8.68
C ASP A 15 9.73 16.74 7.77
N PRO A 16 10.55 15.76 8.20
CA PRO A 16 11.76 15.38 7.47
C PRO A 16 11.52 14.62 6.16
N GLU A 17 10.30 14.08 5.94
CA GLU A 17 9.94 13.35 4.72
C GLU A 17 9.07 14.18 3.78
N LEU A 18 8.19 15.01 4.34
CA LEU A 18 7.21 15.78 3.59
C LEU A 18 7.69 17.21 3.30
N GLY A 19 8.72 17.68 4.03
CA GLY A 19 9.32 19.00 3.84
C GLY A 19 8.39 20.19 4.15
N ARG A 20 7.32 19.95 4.92
CA ARG A 20 6.31 20.94 5.29
C ARG A 20 6.15 20.99 6.81
N PRO A 21 5.73 22.13 7.39
CA PRO A 21 5.48 22.27 8.82
C PRO A 21 4.42 21.28 9.35
N LEU A 22 4.65 20.72 10.56
CA LEU A 22 3.70 19.79 11.20
C LEU A 22 2.31 20.40 11.37
N GLY A 23 2.23 21.71 11.61
CA GLY A 23 0.96 22.43 11.70
C GLY A 23 0.17 22.43 10.40
N GLU A 24 0.84 22.67 9.27
CA GLU A 24 0.21 22.62 7.93
C GLU A 24 -0.24 21.21 7.55
N LEU A 25 0.54 20.20 7.95
CA LEU A 25 0.23 18.79 7.70
C LEU A 25 -0.85 18.24 8.63
N GLY A 26 -1.23 19.00 9.68
CA GLY A 26 -2.18 18.56 10.70
C GLY A 26 -1.67 17.35 11.49
N MET A 27 -0.35 17.15 11.56
CA MET A 27 0.26 16.01 12.25
C MET A 27 0.40 16.24 13.75
N LEU A 28 0.48 17.48 14.23
CA LEU A 28 0.51 17.80 15.66
C LEU A 28 -0.92 17.73 16.22
N ARG A 29 -1.23 16.69 17.00
CA ARG A 29 -2.55 16.47 17.60
C ARG A 29 -2.71 17.05 18.98
N GLN A 30 -1.64 17.01 19.77
CA GLN A 30 -1.64 17.55 21.13
C GLN A 30 -0.27 18.14 21.47
N ALA A 31 -0.30 19.28 22.16
CA ALA A 31 0.86 19.93 22.77
C ALA A 31 0.42 20.58 24.06
N THR A 32 0.79 20.02 25.22
CA THR A 32 0.41 20.50 26.56
C THR A 32 1.61 20.47 27.47
N ASN A 33 1.65 21.40 28.41
CA ASN A 33 2.68 21.45 29.43
C ASN A 33 2.08 21.04 30.78
N ILE A 34 2.46 19.88 31.29
CA ILE A 34 1.97 19.38 32.57
C ILE A 34 3.10 19.38 33.56
N ASP A 35 2.97 20.19 34.62
CA ASP A 35 3.95 20.32 35.69
C ASP A 35 5.39 20.61 35.20
N GLY A 36 5.51 21.42 34.13
CA GLY A 36 6.78 21.76 33.52
C GLY A 36 7.34 20.76 32.53
N THR A 37 6.64 19.63 32.27
CA THR A 37 7.01 18.61 31.29
C THR A 37 6.12 18.71 30.06
N PRO A 38 6.69 18.95 28.87
CA PRO A 38 5.93 18.95 27.63
C PRO A 38 5.40 17.55 27.29
N ARG A 39 4.11 17.45 26.93
CA ARG A 39 3.50 16.25 26.37
C ARG A 39 3.04 16.54 24.96
N VAL A 40 3.49 15.71 24.04
CA VAL A 40 3.29 15.91 22.59
C VAL A 40 2.74 14.65 21.98
N LEU A 41 1.70 14.79 21.16
CA LEU A 41 1.13 13.71 20.34
C LEU A 41 1.27 14.10 18.88
N ILE A 42 2.02 13.28 18.12
CA ILE A 42 2.15 13.38 16.67
C ILE A 42 1.41 12.22 16.02
N GLU A 43 0.56 12.52 15.05
CA GLU A 43 -0.15 11.54 14.25
C GLU A 43 0.46 11.49 12.84
N LEU A 44 1.11 10.39 12.51
CA LEU A 44 1.72 10.14 11.22
C LEU A 44 0.67 9.71 10.18
N PRO A 45 0.88 9.99 8.88
CA PRO A 45 -0.08 9.62 7.83
C PRO A 45 -0.05 8.13 7.47
N THR A 46 0.93 7.37 7.98
CA THR A 46 1.07 5.93 7.76
C THR A 46 1.90 5.30 8.88
N PRO A 47 1.63 4.04 9.29
CA PRO A 47 2.49 3.32 10.23
C PRO A 47 3.86 2.96 9.62
N ALA A 48 3.95 2.90 8.28
CA ALA A 48 5.20 2.68 7.54
C ALA A 48 6.02 3.97 7.35
N TYR A 49 5.87 4.96 8.24
CA TYR A 49 6.59 6.22 8.14
C TYR A 49 8.09 6.01 8.40
N PRO A 50 8.98 6.39 7.45
CA PRO A 50 10.41 6.28 7.67
C PRO A 50 10.88 7.31 8.71
N ARG A 51 12.01 7.01 9.39
CA ARG A 51 12.67 7.93 10.33
C ARG A 51 11.77 8.53 11.42
N GLN A 52 10.72 7.81 11.84
CA GLN A 52 9.86 8.25 12.95
C GLN A 52 10.63 8.45 14.26
N ASP A 53 11.77 7.79 14.44
CA ASP A 53 12.69 7.91 15.55
C ASP A 53 13.30 9.31 15.66
N ARG A 54 13.35 10.09 14.59
CA ARG A 54 13.89 11.47 14.60
C ARG A 54 12.98 12.48 15.26
N PHE A 55 11.69 12.21 15.39
CA PHE A 55 10.76 13.19 15.94
C PHE A 55 11.08 13.56 17.39
N GLN A 56 11.57 12.64 18.23
CA GLN A 56 11.97 12.96 19.59
C GLN A 56 13.05 14.07 19.61
N GLY A 57 14.09 13.91 18.79
CA GLY A 57 15.16 14.92 18.68
C GLY A 57 14.65 16.26 18.16
N LEU A 58 13.83 16.26 17.10
CA LEU A 58 13.26 17.47 16.51
C LEU A 58 12.39 18.24 17.51
N VAL A 59 11.57 17.55 18.28
CA VAL A 59 10.70 18.12 19.30
C VAL A 59 11.53 18.72 20.44
N ASP A 60 12.49 17.96 20.97
CA ASP A 60 13.34 18.41 22.08
C ASP A 60 14.21 19.61 21.68
N ASP A 61 14.76 19.62 20.46
CA ASP A 61 15.57 20.72 19.94
C ASP A 61 14.75 22.00 19.73
N ALA A 62 13.52 21.87 19.19
CA ALA A 62 12.62 23.01 19.04
C ALA A 62 12.24 23.63 20.39
N ILE A 63 11.86 22.80 21.35
CA ILE A 63 11.52 23.26 22.72
C ILE A 63 12.72 23.92 23.40
N ARG A 64 13.90 23.29 23.33
CA ARG A 64 15.12 23.82 23.92
C ARG A 64 15.54 25.14 23.29
N SER A 65 15.40 25.27 21.99
CA SER A 65 15.75 26.52 21.28
C SER A 65 14.86 27.68 21.68
N GLN A 66 13.59 27.48 21.94
CA GLN A 66 12.64 28.54 22.25
C GLN A 66 12.49 28.82 23.77
N PHE A 67 12.54 27.76 24.58
CA PHE A 67 12.23 27.86 26.01
C PHE A 67 13.42 27.59 26.95
N GLY A 68 14.61 27.32 26.40
CA GLY A 68 15.82 27.09 27.17
C GLY A 68 15.86 25.70 27.81
N ASN A 69 16.32 25.65 29.07
CA ASN A 69 16.54 24.38 29.78
C ASN A 69 15.22 23.79 30.29
N THR A 70 14.51 23.10 29.41
CA THR A 70 13.24 22.39 29.67
C THR A 70 13.50 20.90 29.76
N PRO A 71 12.74 20.12 30.56
CA PRO A 71 12.77 18.65 30.49
C PRO A 71 12.48 18.14 29.10
N ALA A 72 13.03 16.96 28.76
CA ALA A 72 12.69 16.28 27.49
C ALA A 72 11.19 16.07 27.39
N ALA A 73 10.66 16.23 26.19
CA ALA A 73 9.24 16.03 25.93
C ALA A 73 8.84 14.55 26.05
N GLN A 74 7.68 14.29 26.64
CA GLN A 74 7.00 13.00 26.50
C GLN A 74 6.31 12.99 25.15
N LEU A 75 6.90 12.27 24.17
CA LEU A 75 6.40 12.18 22.81
C LEU A 75 5.69 10.85 22.62
N ASP A 76 4.41 10.92 22.26
CA ASP A 76 3.64 9.80 21.76
C ASP A 76 3.47 9.94 20.24
N ILE A 77 3.66 8.83 19.52
CA ILE A 77 3.48 8.77 18.09
C ILE A 77 2.35 7.77 17.78
N THR A 78 1.38 8.24 17.04
CA THR A 78 0.28 7.42 16.51
C THR A 78 0.26 7.54 14.99
N TRP A 79 -0.63 6.82 14.33
CA TRP A 79 -0.84 6.95 12.90
C TRP A 79 -2.31 6.87 12.54
N ASN A 80 -2.65 7.53 11.44
CA ASN A 80 -3.96 7.44 10.83
C ASN A 80 -3.78 7.46 9.31
N VAL A 81 -3.88 6.29 8.70
CA VAL A 81 -3.78 6.18 7.25
C VAL A 81 -4.94 6.94 6.63
N LYS A 82 -4.62 7.99 5.89
CA LYS A 82 -5.61 8.75 5.14
C LYS A 82 -5.86 8.09 3.79
N GLY A 83 -7.07 8.25 3.28
CA GLY A 83 -7.44 7.74 1.97
C GLY A 83 -8.84 8.23 1.59
N ASN A 84 -9.16 8.18 0.31
CA ASN A 84 -10.43 8.68 -0.22
C ASN A 84 -11.61 7.73 0.04
N GLU A 85 -11.52 6.83 1.05
CA GLU A 85 -12.45 5.73 1.21
C GLU A 85 -12.83 5.19 -0.17
N SER A 86 -11.95 4.35 -0.74
CA SER A 86 -12.02 3.88 -2.13
C SER A 86 -13.34 3.21 -2.52
N GLY A 87 -14.30 3.28 -1.60
CA GLY A 87 -15.61 2.66 -1.71
C GLY A 87 -16.46 3.19 -2.85
N GLY A 88 -16.23 4.41 -3.28
CA GLY A 88 -16.99 4.98 -4.38
C GLY A 88 -18.46 4.55 -4.37
N LYS A 89 -18.93 4.07 -5.52
CA LYS A 89 -20.31 3.56 -5.70
C LYS A 89 -20.58 2.19 -5.04
N ILE A 90 -19.52 1.48 -4.57
CA ILE A 90 -19.66 0.09 -4.12
C ILE A 90 -19.58 -0.10 -2.60
N GLY A 91 -19.35 0.97 -1.82
CA GLY A 91 -19.37 0.91 -0.35
C GLY A 91 -18.23 0.09 0.28
N LEU A 92 -17.11 -0.02 -0.40
CA LEU A 92 -15.91 -0.70 0.10
C LEU A 92 -15.24 0.15 1.19
N ARG A 93 -14.99 -0.42 2.38
CA ARG A 93 -14.32 0.28 3.50
C ARG A 93 -12.81 0.12 3.43
N VAL A 94 -12.22 0.53 2.32
CA VAL A 94 -10.77 0.49 2.09
C VAL A 94 -10.29 1.91 1.83
N LYS A 95 -9.31 2.38 2.61
CA LYS A 95 -8.77 3.73 2.47
C LYS A 95 -7.98 3.88 1.16
N ASN A 96 -7.11 2.92 0.86
CA ASN A 96 -6.24 2.98 -0.32
C ASN A 96 -6.22 1.65 -1.07
N VAL A 97 -6.61 1.64 -2.32
CA VAL A 97 -6.45 0.49 -3.23
C VAL A 97 -5.25 0.75 -4.12
N ILE A 98 -4.26 -0.14 -4.07
CA ILE A 98 -3.00 -0.04 -4.81
C ILE A 98 -2.91 -1.19 -5.80
N ALA A 99 -2.88 -0.89 -7.10
CA ALA A 99 -2.64 -1.89 -8.13
C ALA A 99 -1.14 -2.19 -8.25
N VAL A 100 -0.78 -3.47 -8.37
CA VAL A 100 0.59 -3.90 -8.70
C VAL A 100 0.57 -4.48 -10.10
N GLY A 101 1.22 -3.81 -11.02
CA GLY A 101 1.21 -4.14 -12.44
C GLY A 101 2.60 -4.34 -13.02
N SER A 102 2.65 -4.95 -14.20
CA SER A 102 3.88 -5.11 -14.98
C SER A 102 3.58 -5.19 -16.46
N GLY A 103 4.54 -4.79 -17.29
CA GLY A 103 4.37 -4.84 -18.75
C GLY A 103 4.52 -6.23 -19.34
N LYS A 104 5.11 -7.19 -18.61
CA LYS A 104 5.27 -8.60 -19.04
C LYS A 104 5.21 -9.56 -17.86
N GLY A 105 4.97 -10.84 -18.16
CA GLY A 105 5.08 -11.92 -17.17
C GLY A 105 6.53 -12.21 -16.76
N GLY A 106 6.72 -12.84 -15.60
CA GLY A 106 8.02 -13.33 -15.14
C GLY A 106 8.94 -12.28 -14.49
N VAL A 107 8.47 -11.05 -14.23
CA VAL A 107 9.23 -10.01 -13.51
C VAL A 107 9.10 -10.10 -11.99
N GLY A 108 8.34 -11.06 -11.48
CA GLY A 108 8.08 -11.22 -10.04
C GLY A 108 6.97 -10.33 -9.50
N LYS A 109 6.04 -9.87 -10.33
CA LYS A 109 4.90 -9.01 -9.97
C LYS A 109 4.12 -9.55 -8.77
N SER A 110 3.59 -10.78 -8.86
CA SER A 110 2.77 -11.40 -7.80
C SER A 110 3.56 -11.63 -6.51
N THR A 111 4.82 -12.04 -6.64
CA THR A 111 5.73 -12.16 -5.49
C THR A 111 5.93 -10.81 -4.82
N THR A 112 6.17 -9.75 -5.61
CA THR A 112 6.28 -8.37 -5.09
C THR A 112 4.98 -7.93 -4.44
N ALA A 113 3.80 -8.20 -5.06
CA ALA A 113 2.51 -7.85 -4.49
C ALA A 113 2.28 -8.51 -3.11
N ALA A 114 2.59 -9.80 -2.98
CA ALA A 114 2.51 -10.51 -1.70
C ALA A 114 3.50 -9.94 -0.67
N MET A 115 4.75 -9.72 -1.05
CA MET A 115 5.76 -9.13 -0.17
C MET A 115 5.38 -7.72 0.29
N LEU A 116 4.81 -6.88 -0.58
CA LEU A 116 4.32 -5.55 -0.23
C LEU A 116 3.16 -5.62 0.77
N ALA A 117 2.22 -6.54 0.57
CA ALA A 117 1.09 -6.70 1.48
C ALA A 117 1.57 -7.10 2.89
N TYR A 118 2.44 -8.10 3.00
CA TYR A 118 3.02 -8.50 4.29
C TYR A 118 3.92 -7.40 4.87
N GLY A 119 4.70 -6.71 4.05
CA GLY A 119 5.56 -5.61 4.49
C GLY A 119 4.76 -4.45 5.10
N LEU A 120 3.70 -3.99 4.44
CA LEU A 120 2.82 -2.95 4.99
C LEU A 120 2.11 -3.42 6.27
N HIS A 121 1.68 -4.69 6.30
CA HIS A 121 1.09 -5.28 7.51
C HIS A 121 2.08 -5.33 8.68
N SER A 122 3.35 -5.62 8.44
CA SER A 122 4.38 -5.68 9.49
C SER A 122 4.62 -4.34 10.20
N PHE A 123 4.31 -3.22 9.54
CA PHE A 123 4.31 -1.89 10.17
C PHE A 123 3.05 -1.61 11.00
N GLY A 124 2.05 -2.48 10.98
CA GLY A 124 0.81 -2.35 11.75
C GLY A 124 -0.40 -1.89 10.93
N ALA A 125 -0.29 -1.77 9.61
CA ALA A 125 -1.44 -1.47 8.76
C ALA A 125 -2.40 -2.67 8.65
N LYS A 126 -3.69 -2.40 8.46
CA LYS A 126 -4.69 -3.39 8.09
C LYS A 126 -4.66 -3.58 6.58
N VAL A 127 -4.25 -4.76 6.12
CA VAL A 127 -3.98 -5.00 4.70
C VAL A 127 -4.78 -6.18 4.16
N GLY A 128 -5.33 -6.00 2.96
CA GLY A 128 -5.88 -7.07 2.13
C GLY A 128 -5.03 -7.28 0.87
N LEU A 129 -5.08 -8.48 0.32
CA LEU A 129 -4.42 -8.82 -0.94
C LEU A 129 -5.41 -9.53 -1.86
N LEU A 130 -5.69 -8.92 -3.00
CA LEU A 130 -6.51 -9.47 -4.05
C LEU A 130 -5.65 -9.93 -5.23
N ASP A 131 -5.74 -11.20 -5.56
CA ASP A 131 -5.19 -11.76 -6.78
C ASP A 131 -6.22 -11.61 -7.90
N ALA A 132 -5.97 -10.66 -8.79
CA ALA A 132 -6.79 -10.40 -9.98
C ALA A 132 -6.16 -11.00 -11.25
N ASP A 133 -5.05 -11.75 -11.13
CA ASP A 133 -4.44 -12.47 -12.25
C ASP A 133 -5.19 -13.78 -12.52
N VAL A 134 -6.28 -13.67 -13.25
CA VAL A 134 -7.16 -14.80 -13.57
C VAL A 134 -6.52 -15.84 -14.51
N TYR A 135 -5.41 -15.51 -15.15
CA TYR A 135 -4.72 -16.39 -16.08
C TYR A 135 -3.68 -17.28 -15.41
N GLY A 136 -3.09 -16.78 -14.29
CA GLY A 136 -2.07 -17.48 -13.54
C GLY A 136 -2.10 -17.12 -12.07
N PRO A 137 -3.22 -17.40 -11.36
CA PRO A 137 -3.33 -17.02 -9.95
C PRO A 137 -2.26 -17.72 -9.13
N SER A 138 -1.39 -16.95 -8.50
CA SER A 138 -0.22 -17.46 -7.77
C SER A 138 -0.20 -17.08 -6.29
N ILE A 139 -1.00 -16.11 -5.87
CA ILE A 139 -1.05 -15.64 -4.48
C ILE A 139 -1.39 -16.76 -3.50
N PRO A 140 -2.37 -17.66 -3.75
CA PRO A 140 -2.63 -18.78 -2.84
C PRO A 140 -1.41 -19.63 -2.56
N HIS A 141 -0.63 -19.95 -3.61
CA HIS A 141 0.59 -20.75 -3.49
C HIS A 141 1.67 -20.00 -2.73
N LEU A 142 1.98 -18.75 -3.11
CA LEU A 142 3.00 -17.92 -2.49
C LEU A 142 2.78 -17.72 -0.96
N CYS A 143 1.52 -17.56 -0.58
CA CYS A 143 1.13 -17.34 0.81
C CYS A 143 0.88 -18.64 1.59
N GLY A 144 0.89 -19.81 0.94
CA GLY A 144 0.50 -21.08 1.57
C GLY A 144 -0.94 -21.03 2.08
N ALA A 145 -1.79 -20.31 1.37
CA ALA A 145 -3.20 -20.18 1.70
C ALA A 145 -4.02 -21.19 0.87
N GLY A 146 -4.91 -21.88 1.53
CA GLY A 146 -5.76 -22.89 0.90
C GLY A 146 -7.17 -22.90 1.47
N GLY A 147 -8.06 -23.67 0.86
CA GLY A 147 -9.47 -23.72 1.20
C GLY A 147 -10.33 -22.87 0.28
N GLU A 148 -11.63 -22.90 0.48
CA GLU A 148 -12.60 -22.08 -0.24
C GLU A 148 -13.01 -20.89 0.64
N PRO A 149 -13.17 -19.68 0.07
CA PRO A 149 -13.73 -18.53 0.78
C PRO A 149 -15.09 -18.89 1.37
N GLY A 150 -15.26 -18.60 2.66
CA GLY A 150 -16.55 -18.79 3.33
C GLY A 150 -17.62 -17.86 2.74
N VAL A 151 -18.89 -18.15 3.06
CA VAL A 151 -20.01 -17.27 2.72
C VAL A 151 -20.77 -16.96 4.00
N THR A 152 -21.00 -15.68 4.28
CA THR A 152 -21.84 -15.23 5.39
C THR A 152 -23.10 -14.56 4.87
N GLU A 153 -24.19 -14.67 5.61
CA GLU A 153 -25.44 -13.99 5.32
C GLU A 153 -25.57 -12.73 6.17
N HIS A 154 -25.70 -11.60 5.51
CA HIS A 154 -26.00 -10.33 6.14
C HIS A 154 -27.45 -9.93 5.85
N ARG A 155 -28.23 -9.66 6.90
CA ARG A 155 -29.57 -9.08 6.73
C ARG A 155 -29.46 -7.57 6.69
N GLY A 156 -29.83 -6.98 5.56
CA GLY A 156 -29.98 -5.54 5.43
C GLY A 156 -31.10 -4.98 6.30
N ALA A 157 -31.11 -3.68 6.54
CA ALA A 157 -32.18 -3.01 7.27
C ALA A 157 -33.57 -3.15 6.58
N ASP A 158 -33.57 -3.44 5.28
CA ASP A 158 -34.74 -3.72 4.44
C ASP A 158 -35.23 -5.16 4.50
N GLY A 159 -34.61 -6.01 5.35
CA GLY A 159 -34.91 -7.45 5.51
C GLY A 159 -34.34 -8.36 4.42
N ASN A 160 -33.70 -7.80 3.39
CA ASN A 160 -33.05 -8.60 2.37
C ASN A 160 -31.80 -9.30 2.89
N VAL A 161 -31.64 -10.59 2.53
CA VAL A 161 -30.46 -11.38 2.86
C VAL A 161 -29.45 -11.22 1.72
N MET A 162 -28.29 -10.66 2.03
CA MET A 162 -27.17 -10.57 1.09
C MET A 162 -26.09 -11.57 1.53
N GLN A 163 -25.65 -12.40 0.60
CA GLN A 163 -24.49 -13.26 0.82
C GLN A 163 -23.20 -12.49 0.54
N ARG A 164 -22.23 -12.60 1.48
CA ARG A 164 -20.90 -12.01 1.32
C ARG A 164 -19.83 -13.10 1.41
N LEU A 165 -18.84 -13.00 0.53
CA LEU A 165 -17.65 -13.83 0.59
C LEU A 165 -16.80 -13.40 1.79
N GLN A 166 -16.31 -14.40 2.53
CA GLN A 166 -15.31 -14.17 3.57
C GLN A 166 -13.92 -14.41 2.98
N PRO A 167 -13.04 -13.41 2.95
CA PRO A 167 -11.68 -13.61 2.49
C PRO A 167 -10.97 -14.63 3.40
N ILE A 168 -10.01 -15.36 2.84
CA ILE A 168 -9.18 -16.26 3.62
C ILE A 168 -8.22 -15.42 4.45
N GLU A 169 -8.16 -15.66 5.76
CA GLU A 169 -7.20 -15.01 6.64
C GLU A 169 -5.93 -15.86 6.74
N LYS A 170 -4.79 -15.25 6.42
CA LYS A 170 -3.48 -15.90 6.47
C LYS A 170 -2.41 -14.92 6.97
N ASP A 171 -1.76 -15.27 8.07
CA ASP A 171 -0.68 -14.49 8.69
C ASP A 171 -1.03 -12.99 8.85
N GLY A 172 -2.28 -12.70 9.25
CA GLY A 172 -2.81 -11.36 9.48
C GLY A 172 -3.33 -10.63 8.22
N LEU A 173 -3.19 -11.19 7.03
CA LEU A 173 -3.76 -10.64 5.80
C LEU A 173 -5.12 -11.26 5.47
N LYS A 174 -5.99 -10.46 4.85
CA LYS A 174 -7.19 -10.93 4.17
C LYS A 174 -6.87 -11.19 2.70
N LEU A 175 -7.03 -12.43 2.26
CA LEU A 175 -6.67 -12.89 0.91
C LEU A 175 -7.90 -13.28 0.12
N LEU A 176 -7.99 -12.84 -1.12
CA LEU A 176 -8.94 -13.33 -2.09
C LEU A 176 -8.24 -13.55 -3.44
N SER A 177 -8.54 -14.68 -4.07
CA SER A 177 -7.97 -15.05 -5.38
C SER A 177 -8.98 -15.86 -6.16
N VAL A 178 -8.94 -15.70 -7.47
CA VAL A 178 -9.63 -16.62 -8.39
C VAL A 178 -9.15 -18.06 -8.18
N GLY A 179 -7.88 -18.25 -7.80
CA GLY A 179 -7.30 -19.55 -7.51
C GLY A 179 -7.98 -20.32 -6.36
N PHE A 180 -8.75 -19.66 -5.51
CA PHE A 180 -9.56 -20.33 -4.49
C PHE A 180 -10.91 -20.85 -5.04
N LEU A 181 -11.36 -20.36 -6.21
CA LEU A 181 -12.67 -20.67 -6.79
C LEU A 181 -12.60 -21.63 -7.95
N VAL A 182 -11.41 -21.84 -8.51
CA VAL A 182 -11.18 -22.68 -9.69
C VAL A 182 -10.22 -23.79 -9.32
N LYS A 183 -10.57 -25.03 -9.71
CA LYS A 183 -9.67 -26.17 -9.51
C LYS A 183 -8.41 -26.01 -10.35
N ALA A 184 -7.25 -26.36 -9.80
CA ALA A 184 -5.95 -26.19 -10.45
C ALA A 184 -5.81 -26.88 -11.82
N ASP A 185 -6.60 -27.93 -12.07
CA ASP A 185 -6.63 -28.69 -13.32
C ASP A 185 -7.70 -28.20 -14.32
N GLN A 186 -8.47 -27.17 -13.96
CA GLN A 186 -9.55 -26.65 -14.78
C GLN A 186 -9.12 -25.38 -15.52
N ALA A 187 -8.91 -25.49 -16.83
CA ALA A 187 -8.71 -24.32 -17.70
C ALA A 187 -10.04 -23.57 -17.89
N VAL A 188 -10.14 -22.39 -17.33
CA VAL A 188 -11.29 -21.49 -17.53
C VAL A 188 -10.93 -20.45 -18.59
N VAL A 189 -11.72 -20.37 -19.65
CA VAL A 189 -11.57 -19.33 -20.66
C VAL A 189 -12.31 -18.08 -20.18
N TRP A 190 -11.58 -17.13 -19.63
CA TRP A 190 -12.13 -15.84 -19.18
C TRP A 190 -12.42 -14.94 -20.37
N ARG A 191 -13.68 -14.51 -20.52
CA ARG A 191 -14.07 -13.46 -21.47
C ARG A 191 -14.27 -12.15 -20.72
N GLY A 192 -13.99 -11.01 -21.36
CA GLY A 192 -14.07 -9.68 -20.74
C GLY A 192 -15.29 -9.44 -19.83
N PRO A 193 -16.53 -9.71 -20.29
CA PRO A 193 -17.73 -9.54 -19.45
C PRO A 193 -17.77 -10.45 -18.21
N MET A 194 -17.22 -11.67 -18.31
CA MET A 194 -17.13 -12.58 -17.15
C MET A 194 -16.12 -12.09 -16.13
N LEU A 195 -14.99 -11.59 -16.61
CA LEU A 195 -13.94 -11.01 -15.77
C LEU A 195 -14.44 -9.77 -15.05
N HIS A 196 -15.11 -8.86 -15.74
CA HIS A 196 -15.75 -7.69 -15.15
C HIS A 196 -16.73 -8.07 -14.04
N LYS A 197 -17.61 -9.05 -14.30
CA LYS A 197 -18.58 -9.53 -13.31
C LYS A 197 -17.88 -10.12 -12.09
N LEU A 198 -16.84 -10.93 -12.28
CA LEU A 198 -16.08 -11.55 -11.19
C LEU A 198 -15.40 -10.51 -10.31
N LEU A 199 -14.68 -9.56 -10.92
CA LEU A 199 -14.02 -8.49 -10.18
C LEU A 199 -15.03 -7.61 -9.43
N THR A 200 -16.15 -7.28 -10.07
CA THR A 200 -17.25 -6.58 -9.43
C THR A 200 -17.75 -7.34 -8.19
N GLN A 201 -17.94 -8.64 -8.33
CA GLN A 201 -18.35 -9.50 -7.24
C GLN A 201 -17.31 -9.54 -6.12
N PHE A 202 -16.03 -9.67 -6.43
CA PHE A 202 -14.94 -9.66 -5.45
C PHE A 202 -14.86 -8.34 -4.67
N MET A 203 -15.14 -7.23 -5.33
CA MET A 203 -15.12 -5.92 -4.68
C MET A 203 -16.38 -5.64 -3.86
N GLN A 204 -17.57 -5.96 -4.40
CA GLN A 204 -18.84 -5.61 -3.77
C GLN A 204 -19.34 -6.63 -2.75
N GLN A 205 -19.07 -7.92 -2.99
CA GLN A 205 -19.65 -9.01 -2.21
C GLN A 205 -18.66 -9.66 -1.23
N THR A 206 -17.44 -9.13 -1.11
CA THR A 206 -16.46 -9.62 -0.12
C THR A 206 -16.51 -8.75 1.12
N ASP A 207 -16.49 -9.40 2.27
CA ASP A 207 -16.39 -8.73 3.57
C ASP A 207 -14.91 -8.42 3.90
N TRP A 208 -14.38 -7.42 3.22
CA TRP A 208 -13.03 -6.94 3.50
C TRP A 208 -12.89 -6.32 4.90
N GLY A 209 -14.00 -5.85 5.48
CA GLY A 209 -13.97 -5.02 6.68
C GLY A 209 -13.29 -3.68 6.42
N GLU A 210 -12.71 -3.11 7.48
CA GLU A 210 -11.95 -1.86 7.38
C GLU A 210 -10.48 -2.17 7.10
N LEU A 211 -9.98 -1.70 5.95
CA LEU A 211 -8.58 -1.85 5.55
C LEU A 211 -7.93 -0.48 5.32
N ASP A 212 -6.66 -0.37 5.69
CA ASP A 212 -5.82 0.77 5.33
C ASP A 212 -5.35 0.67 3.88
N TYR A 213 -4.98 -0.56 3.45
CA TYR A 213 -4.53 -0.85 2.09
C TYR A 213 -5.15 -2.13 1.55
N LEU A 214 -5.55 -2.12 0.29
CA LEU A 214 -5.85 -3.30 -0.50
C LEU A 214 -4.87 -3.36 -1.66
N ILE A 215 -3.97 -4.34 -1.63
CA ILE A 215 -3.03 -4.59 -2.72
C ILE A 215 -3.72 -5.47 -3.75
N VAL A 216 -3.69 -5.06 -5.02
CA VAL A 216 -4.31 -5.80 -6.12
C VAL A 216 -3.22 -6.28 -7.08
N ASP A 217 -2.99 -7.58 -7.12
CA ASP A 217 -2.09 -8.23 -8.07
C ASP A 217 -2.76 -8.31 -9.45
N MET A 218 -2.28 -7.52 -10.41
CA MET A 218 -2.87 -7.37 -11.75
C MET A 218 -2.35 -8.43 -12.71
N PRO A 219 -3.13 -8.90 -13.71
CA PRO A 219 -2.57 -9.71 -14.78
C PRO A 219 -1.54 -8.89 -15.59
N PRO A 220 -0.50 -9.54 -16.12
CA PRO A 220 0.52 -8.85 -16.90
C PRO A 220 -0.08 -8.34 -18.24
N GLY A 221 0.21 -7.08 -18.56
CA GLY A 221 -0.05 -6.51 -19.89
C GLY A 221 -1.51 -6.34 -20.32
N THR A 222 -2.51 -6.60 -19.46
CA THR A 222 -3.93 -6.52 -19.83
C THR A 222 -4.62 -5.26 -19.30
N GLY A 223 -5.13 -4.42 -20.20
CA GLY A 223 -5.92 -3.24 -19.86
C GLY A 223 -7.32 -3.55 -19.30
N ASP A 224 -7.89 -4.72 -19.58
CA ASP A 224 -9.28 -5.06 -19.22
C ASP A 224 -9.53 -5.07 -17.71
N VAL A 225 -8.59 -5.64 -16.92
CA VAL A 225 -8.67 -5.62 -15.45
C VAL A 225 -8.48 -4.21 -14.93
N ALA A 226 -7.48 -3.49 -15.43
CA ALA A 226 -7.21 -2.11 -15.04
C ALA A 226 -8.41 -1.20 -15.35
N LEU A 227 -8.99 -1.31 -16.52
CA LEU A 227 -10.20 -0.58 -16.92
C LEU A 227 -11.38 -0.92 -16.01
N THR A 228 -11.59 -2.21 -15.72
CA THR A 228 -12.67 -2.64 -14.81
C THR A 228 -12.49 -2.03 -13.42
N LEU A 229 -11.30 -2.13 -12.86
CA LEU A 229 -11.02 -1.59 -11.54
C LEU A 229 -11.16 -0.07 -11.49
N SER A 230 -10.68 0.66 -12.52
CA SER A 230 -10.83 2.13 -12.60
C SER A 230 -12.28 2.60 -12.69
N GLN A 231 -13.17 1.76 -13.23
CA GLN A 231 -14.61 2.05 -13.29
C GLN A 231 -15.34 1.76 -11.98
N LEU A 232 -14.84 0.81 -11.20
CA LEU A 232 -15.45 0.35 -9.95
C LEU A 232 -14.96 1.15 -8.73
N LEU A 233 -13.70 1.54 -8.71
CA LEU A 233 -12.99 2.07 -7.55
C LEU A 233 -12.22 3.34 -7.88
N SER A 234 -12.05 4.18 -6.86
CA SER A 234 -10.99 5.20 -6.86
C SER A 234 -9.70 4.55 -6.36
N LEU A 235 -8.81 4.15 -7.27
CA LEU A 235 -7.51 3.61 -6.88
C LEU A 235 -6.62 4.75 -6.38
N ALA A 236 -5.87 4.49 -5.30
CA ALA A 236 -4.81 5.39 -4.85
C ALA A 236 -3.69 5.48 -5.92
N GLY A 237 -3.48 4.39 -6.67
CA GLY A 237 -2.62 4.38 -7.84
C GLY A 237 -2.06 2.99 -8.15
N ALA A 238 -1.08 2.95 -9.05
CA ALA A 238 -0.42 1.74 -9.49
C ALA A 238 1.09 1.76 -9.21
N VAL A 239 1.61 0.65 -8.73
CA VAL A 239 3.04 0.34 -8.64
C VAL A 239 3.44 -0.49 -9.84
N VAL A 240 4.43 -0.04 -10.60
CA VAL A 240 4.93 -0.77 -11.77
C VAL A 240 6.17 -1.57 -11.39
N VAL A 241 6.11 -2.89 -11.51
CA VAL A 241 7.23 -3.81 -11.24
C VAL A 241 7.93 -4.16 -12.55
N CYS A 242 9.23 -3.98 -12.58
CA CYS A 242 10.07 -4.37 -13.72
C CYS A 242 11.43 -4.91 -13.24
N THR A 243 12.18 -5.52 -14.15
CA THR A 243 13.56 -5.93 -13.93
C THR A 243 14.51 -4.96 -14.62
N PRO A 244 15.82 -4.90 -14.25
CA PRO A 244 16.75 -3.88 -14.73
C PRO A 244 17.03 -3.89 -16.25
N GLN A 245 16.74 -5.01 -16.92
CA GLN A 245 17.10 -5.18 -18.32
C GLN A 245 16.35 -4.19 -19.24
N LYS A 246 17.02 -3.63 -20.23
CA LYS A 246 16.46 -2.67 -21.19
C LYS A 246 15.16 -3.15 -21.85
N VAL A 247 15.06 -4.46 -22.18
CA VAL A 247 13.84 -5.03 -22.78
C VAL A 247 12.67 -4.99 -21.79
N ALA A 248 12.91 -5.26 -20.50
CA ALA A 248 11.89 -5.19 -19.48
C ALA A 248 11.39 -3.75 -19.25
N LEU A 249 12.29 -2.77 -19.37
CA LEU A 249 11.92 -1.37 -19.26
C LEU A 249 10.99 -0.90 -20.40
N LEU A 250 11.19 -1.40 -21.63
CA LEU A 250 10.25 -1.13 -22.74
C LEU A 250 8.84 -1.63 -22.44
N ASP A 251 8.73 -2.76 -21.74
CA ASP A 251 7.43 -3.28 -21.33
C ASP A 251 6.85 -2.52 -20.13
N ALA A 252 7.70 -2.04 -19.21
CA ALA A 252 7.28 -1.15 -18.14
C ALA A 252 6.66 0.15 -18.68
N VAL A 253 7.23 0.74 -19.73
CA VAL A 253 6.65 1.91 -20.44
C VAL A 253 5.24 1.62 -20.93
N LYS A 254 4.99 0.43 -21.48
CA LYS A 254 3.65 0.04 -21.92
C LYS A 254 2.67 -0.07 -20.76
N ALA A 255 3.12 -0.63 -19.62
CA ALA A 255 2.28 -0.71 -18.42
C ALA A 255 1.94 0.68 -17.88
N ILE A 256 2.91 1.59 -17.81
CA ILE A 256 2.69 2.99 -17.40
C ILE A 256 1.68 3.66 -18.34
N SER A 257 1.87 3.55 -19.65
CA SER A 257 0.96 4.11 -20.64
C SER A 257 -0.46 3.51 -20.54
N MET A 258 -0.58 2.23 -20.23
CA MET A 258 -1.87 1.58 -20.01
C MET A 258 -2.59 2.15 -18.78
N PHE A 259 -1.89 2.32 -17.66
CA PHE A 259 -2.47 2.91 -16.45
C PHE A 259 -2.90 4.37 -16.70
N ASP A 260 -2.11 5.15 -17.42
CA ASP A 260 -2.44 6.52 -17.79
C ASP A 260 -3.71 6.58 -18.65
N GLN A 261 -3.84 5.71 -19.66
CA GLN A 261 -5.04 5.63 -20.51
C GLN A 261 -6.33 5.35 -19.74
N VAL A 262 -6.25 4.54 -18.66
CA VAL A 262 -7.40 4.24 -17.80
C VAL A 262 -7.49 5.17 -16.59
N LYS A 263 -6.66 6.23 -16.55
CA LYS A 263 -6.65 7.27 -15.50
C LYS A 263 -6.35 6.72 -14.10
N ILE A 264 -5.49 5.72 -14.00
CA ILE A 264 -4.93 5.25 -12.74
C ILE A 264 -3.56 5.92 -12.58
N PRO A 265 -3.34 6.76 -11.56
CA PRO A 265 -2.04 7.40 -11.36
C PRO A 265 -0.97 6.35 -11.08
N VAL A 266 0.24 6.56 -11.61
CA VAL A 266 1.37 5.68 -11.33
C VAL A 266 2.12 6.22 -10.12
N ILE A 267 2.00 5.52 -8.98
CA ILE A 267 2.67 5.84 -7.71
C ILE A 267 4.19 5.82 -7.88
N GLY A 268 4.69 4.89 -8.71
CA GLY A 268 6.10 4.79 -9.01
C GLY A 268 6.53 3.41 -9.51
N ILE A 269 7.84 3.23 -9.61
CA ILE A 269 8.47 2.05 -10.19
C ILE A 269 9.29 1.31 -9.14
N VAL A 270 9.12 -0.01 -9.04
CA VAL A 270 9.95 -0.93 -8.26
C VAL A 270 10.83 -1.73 -9.20
N GLU A 271 12.15 -1.70 -9.00
CA GLU A 271 13.10 -2.53 -9.72
C GLU A 271 13.30 -3.84 -8.97
N ASN A 272 12.79 -4.93 -9.52
CA ASN A 272 12.90 -6.27 -8.93
C ASN A 272 14.01 -7.08 -9.57
N MET A 273 14.55 -8.05 -8.85
CA MET A 273 15.62 -8.97 -9.29
C MET A 273 16.91 -8.22 -9.64
N THR A 274 17.27 -7.19 -8.88
CA THR A 274 18.55 -6.47 -9.09
C THR A 274 19.74 -7.31 -8.65
N GLY A 275 20.87 -7.13 -9.32
CA GLY A 275 22.12 -7.83 -9.00
C GLY A 275 22.93 -8.21 -10.22
N ASP A 276 23.95 -9.06 -10.03
CA ASP A 276 24.93 -9.38 -11.06
C ASP A 276 24.35 -10.08 -12.30
N ILE A 277 23.20 -10.78 -12.14
CA ILE A 277 22.58 -11.54 -13.23
C ILE A 277 21.80 -10.63 -14.18
N PHE A 278 21.00 -9.70 -13.65
CA PHE A 278 20.11 -8.85 -14.44
C PHE A 278 20.55 -7.39 -14.51
N GLY A 279 21.58 -7.00 -13.75
CA GLY A 279 22.05 -5.64 -13.61
C GLY A 279 21.31 -4.87 -12.52
N ARG A 280 21.47 -3.55 -12.51
CA ARG A 280 20.90 -2.63 -11.52
C ARG A 280 20.75 -1.23 -12.10
N GLY A 281 19.72 -0.48 -11.65
CA GLY A 281 19.59 0.95 -11.90
C GLY A 281 18.85 1.33 -13.18
N GLY A 282 18.44 0.36 -14.02
CA GLY A 282 17.71 0.65 -15.25
C GLY A 282 16.34 1.29 -15.00
N ALA A 283 15.61 0.80 -13.99
CA ALA A 283 14.33 1.39 -13.64
C ALA A 283 14.48 2.76 -12.97
N ARG A 284 15.52 2.96 -12.17
CA ARG A 284 15.84 4.28 -11.59
C ARG A 284 16.09 5.32 -12.68
N GLU A 285 16.95 4.99 -13.65
CA GLU A 285 17.24 5.88 -14.79
C GLU A 285 15.97 6.19 -15.60
N HIS A 286 15.08 5.21 -15.75
CA HIS A 286 13.82 5.41 -16.45
C HIS A 286 12.86 6.30 -15.65
N ALA A 287 12.74 6.07 -14.34
CA ALA A 287 11.93 6.89 -13.45
C ALA A 287 12.34 8.36 -13.47
N GLU A 288 13.65 8.63 -13.42
CA GLU A 288 14.21 10.00 -13.54
C GLU A 288 13.85 10.64 -14.89
N LYS A 289 13.96 9.91 -16.00
CA LYS A 289 13.63 10.42 -17.35
C LYS A 289 12.15 10.73 -17.53
N THR A 290 11.28 10.01 -16.85
CA THR A 290 9.82 10.16 -16.96
C THR A 290 9.20 10.95 -15.82
N ASN A 291 10.03 11.45 -14.90
CA ASN A 291 9.60 12.18 -13.69
C ASN A 291 8.61 11.36 -12.83
N LEU A 292 8.80 10.05 -12.80
CA LEU A 292 8.05 9.16 -11.92
C LEU A 292 8.87 8.83 -10.66
N PRO A 293 8.24 8.60 -9.51
CA PRO A 293 8.94 8.15 -8.31
C PRO A 293 9.63 6.79 -8.52
N PHE A 294 10.90 6.70 -8.14
CA PHE A 294 11.59 5.42 -7.96
C PHE A 294 11.37 4.94 -6.53
N LEU A 295 10.60 3.86 -6.38
CA LEU A 295 10.17 3.36 -5.07
C LEU A 295 11.20 2.47 -4.37
N GLY A 296 12.21 2.03 -5.11
CA GLY A 296 13.29 1.21 -4.59
C GLY A 296 13.56 -0.03 -5.44
N GLU A 297 14.49 -0.83 -4.95
CA GLU A 297 14.92 -2.06 -5.61
C GLU A 297 14.82 -3.25 -4.67
N ILE A 298 14.55 -4.43 -5.22
CA ILE A 298 14.55 -5.71 -4.51
C ILE A 298 15.61 -6.60 -5.18
N PRO A 299 16.69 -6.92 -4.48
CA PRO A 299 17.74 -7.80 -5.01
C PRO A 299 17.21 -9.19 -5.35
N ILE A 300 17.83 -9.83 -6.36
CA ILE A 300 17.59 -11.24 -6.60
C ILE A 300 18.25 -12.05 -5.48
N ASP A 301 17.45 -12.83 -4.78
CA ASP A 301 17.93 -13.72 -3.74
C ASP A 301 17.18 -15.06 -3.78
N LYS A 302 17.90 -16.14 -3.52
CA LYS A 302 17.35 -17.50 -3.53
C LYS A 302 16.26 -17.70 -2.47
N SER A 303 16.35 -16.99 -1.35
CA SER A 303 15.38 -17.10 -0.26
C SER A 303 13.96 -16.71 -0.69
N ILE A 304 13.83 -15.69 -1.54
CA ILE A 304 12.51 -15.27 -2.06
C ILE A 304 11.87 -16.45 -2.82
N ARG A 305 12.63 -17.12 -3.69
CA ARG A 305 12.14 -18.28 -4.44
C ARG A 305 11.82 -19.45 -3.51
N GLU A 306 12.73 -19.79 -2.61
CA GLU A 306 12.56 -20.92 -1.69
C GLU A 306 11.36 -20.72 -0.76
N LEU A 307 11.16 -19.51 -0.24
CA LEU A 307 10.01 -19.16 0.60
C LEU A 307 8.71 -19.14 -0.21
N GLY A 308 8.74 -18.60 -1.43
CA GLY A 308 7.58 -18.60 -2.32
C GLY A 308 7.14 -20.01 -2.73
N ASP A 309 8.09 -20.87 -3.11
CA ASP A 309 7.84 -22.29 -3.45
C ASP A 309 7.30 -23.08 -2.24
N ALA A 310 7.71 -22.70 -1.03
CA ALA A 310 7.24 -23.32 0.21
C ALA A 310 5.91 -22.77 0.74
N GLY A 311 5.31 -21.76 0.08
CA GLY A 311 4.09 -21.08 0.54
C GLY A 311 4.32 -20.27 1.83
N ARG A 312 5.49 -19.71 2.00
CA ARG A 312 5.95 -19.00 3.20
C ARG A 312 6.52 -17.62 2.88
N ILE A 313 5.98 -16.96 1.88
CA ILE A 313 6.52 -15.66 1.42
C ILE A 313 6.53 -14.60 2.53
N ALA A 314 5.68 -14.71 3.55
CA ALA A 314 5.68 -13.83 4.71
C ALA A 314 7.03 -13.86 5.48
N ASP A 315 7.75 -14.97 5.45
CA ASP A 315 9.02 -15.14 6.16
C ASP A 315 10.17 -14.33 5.54
N VAL A 316 9.96 -13.70 4.39
CA VAL A 316 10.89 -12.71 3.81
C VAL A 316 11.14 -11.53 4.77
N LEU A 317 10.21 -11.30 5.71
CA LEU A 317 10.32 -10.26 6.72
C LEU A 317 11.11 -10.69 7.97
N SER A 318 11.58 -11.93 8.03
CA SER A 318 12.44 -12.38 9.13
C SER A 318 13.80 -11.67 9.10
N ASP A 319 14.39 -11.44 10.28
CA ASP A 319 15.69 -10.78 10.40
C ASP A 319 16.83 -11.55 9.70
N ALA A 320 16.63 -12.83 9.43
CA ALA A 320 17.58 -13.67 8.71
C ALA A 320 17.50 -13.51 7.17
N CYS A 321 16.48 -12.84 6.64
CA CYS A 321 16.32 -12.69 5.20
C CYS A 321 17.13 -11.51 4.66
N PRO A 322 18.04 -11.72 3.71
CA PRO A 322 18.95 -10.67 3.22
C PRO A 322 18.23 -9.49 2.55
N VAL A 323 17.03 -9.70 1.99
CA VAL A 323 16.31 -8.68 1.23
C VAL A 323 15.24 -7.93 2.07
N ARG A 324 15.17 -8.25 3.36
CA ARG A 324 14.14 -7.68 4.26
C ARG A 324 14.16 -6.15 4.28
N ASP A 325 15.33 -5.57 4.47
CA ASP A 325 15.46 -4.11 4.64
C ASP A 325 15.18 -3.35 3.33
N ASP A 326 15.60 -3.91 2.19
CA ASP A 326 15.26 -3.38 0.88
C ASP A 326 13.74 -3.40 0.65
N LEU A 327 13.09 -4.52 0.99
CA LEU A 327 11.63 -4.66 0.90
C LEU A 327 10.90 -3.66 1.81
N LEU A 328 11.32 -3.53 3.07
CA LEU A 328 10.71 -2.58 4.00
C LEU A 328 10.87 -1.13 3.52
N THR A 329 12.02 -0.80 2.93
CA THR A 329 12.25 0.51 2.29
C THR A 329 11.28 0.75 1.15
N VAL A 330 11.06 -0.25 0.28
CA VAL A 330 10.07 -0.15 -0.81
C VAL A 330 8.66 0.08 -0.25
N CYS A 331 8.27 -0.67 0.80
CA CYS A 331 6.97 -0.50 1.45
C CYS A 331 6.80 0.91 2.04
N GLN A 332 7.82 1.43 2.71
CA GLN A 332 7.82 2.78 3.25
C GLN A 332 7.66 3.83 2.15
N ASN A 333 8.41 3.72 1.06
CA ASN A 333 8.34 4.64 -0.06
C ASN A 333 6.96 4.64 -0.73
N ILE A 334 6.34 3.47 -0.89
CA ILE A 334 4.97 3.34 -1.42
C ILE A 334 3.98 4.02 -0.48
N ALA A 335 4.03 3.71 0.82
CA ALA A 335 3.12 4.28 1.80
C ALA A 335 3.26 5.81 1.89
N MET A 336 4.49 6.33 1.82
CA MET A 336 4.77 7.77 1.82
C MET A 336 4.30 8.44 0.54
N GLN A 337 4.47 7.80 -0.63
CA GLN A 337 3.99 8.38 -1.88
C GLN A 337 2.46 8.47 -1.90
N VAL A 338 1.76 7.43 -1.43
CA VAL A 338 0.30 7.45 -1.25
C VAL A 338 -0.11 8.56 -0.27
N ALA A 339 0.60 8.69 0.86
CA ALA A 339 0.32 9.73 1.85
C ALA A 339 0.52 11.14 1.29
N LYS A 340 1.57 11.39 0.49
CA LYS A 340 1.82 12.67 -0.18
C LYS A 340 0.67 13.07 -1.09
N GLU A 341 0.23 12.16 -1.96
CA GLU A 341 -0.88 12.41 -2.88
C GLU A 341 -2.19 12.74 -2.14
N GLN A 342 -2.44 12.08 -1.01
CA GLN A 342 -3.62 12.36 -0.19
C GLN A 342 -3.54 13.71 0.54
N LEU A 343 -2.35 14.12 0.98
CA LEU A 343 -2.13 15.41 1.65
C LEU A 343 -2.11 16.60 0.67
N GLU A 344 -1.83 16.36 -0.61
CA GLU A 344 -1.86 17.37 -1.68
C GLU A 344 -3.23 17.50 -2.34
N SER A 345 -4.07 16.47 -2.24
CA SER A 345 -5.43 16.50 -2.77
C SER A 345 -6.29 17.45 -1.93
N PRO A 346 -7.01 18.40 -2.53
CA PRO A 346 -7.93 19.26 -1.79
C PRO A 346 -8.99 18.41 -1.09
N GLU A 347 -9.24 18.71 0.20
CA GLU A 347 -10.36 18.08 0.92
C GLU A 347 -11.64 18.32 0.14
N LEU A 348 -12.29 17.26 -0.31
CA LEU A 348 -13.62 17.38 -0.92
C LEU A 348 -14.55 17.94 0.16
N PRO A 349 -15.31 19.02 -0.12
CA PRO A 349 -16.24 19.56 0.86
C PRO A 349 -17.23 18.46 1.26
N THR A 350 -17.31 18.19 2.55
CA THR A 350 -18.30 17.29 3.13
C THR A 350 -19.68 17.90 2.82
N LEU A 351 -20.45 17.27 1.94
CA LEU A 351 -21.84 17.63 1.75
C LEU A 351 -22.60 17.21 3.01
N GLU A 352 -22.78 18.13 3.95
CA GLU A 352 -23.78 17.98 4.99
C GLU A 352 -25.16 18.03 4.30
N ILE A 353 -25.80 16.87 4.20
CA ILE A 353 -27.22 16.81 3.82
C ILE A 353 -27.99 17.25 5.04
N LEU A 354 -28.45 18.51 5.00
CA LEU A 354 -29.40 19.10 5.96
C LEU A 354 -30.77 18.42 5.85
#